data_e22d7e9c2fd3ae6042db4a36e6a2f029
#
_entry.id   e22d7e9c2fd3ae6042db4a36e6a2f029
#
_cell.length_a   1.000
_cell.length_b   1.000
_cell.length_c   1.000
_cell.angle_alpha   90.00
_cell.angle_beta   90.00
_cell.angle_gamma   90.00
#
_symmetry.space_group_name_H-M   'P 1'
#
loop_
_entity.id
_entity.type
_entity.pdbx_description
1 polymer ?
#
loop_
_entity_poly.entity_id
_entity_poly.type
_entity_poly.pdbx_seq_one_letter_code
_entity_poly.pdbx_strand_id
1 'polypeptide(L)'
;MDPIDIAAVADDFDREVAATPAIDRFCSSSAWILAAAAALMPPRAPFAFRGASGYFAAMRGVHPAGFPYIEPVELAWGLAAPLIGRDPAGLAADVAGVLAARRDWQLAILAGLTADGPQRRALDRALPPRWERRRGTPTLRHIASLDGGLDGFLARRSRELRKTLRKGLRAAADAGVTFESARASPREADALYERIQGVEARSWKAREGVGIVSGPMRAFYQLMLPRLCAHGQQRTLFARQGERDLGYILGAVFEGEYRGLQFSYDDEHARLGLGGLLQLHQVTALCEEGIARYDLGTEMDYKRRWAEEVMETEMLVLVR
;
A
#
# COMPACT_ATOMS: atom_id res chain seq x y z
N MET A 1 -8.69 19.14 -18.85
CA MET A 1 -8.53 17.68 -18.61
C MET A 1 -9.71 16.92 -19.16
N ASP A 2 -9.48 15.79 -19.84
CA ASP A 2 -10.50 14.94 -20.45
C ASP A 2 -10.85 13.78 -19.52
N PRO A 3 -12.14 13.37 -19.43
CA PRO A 3 -12.55 12.26 -18.59
C PRO A 3 -11.98 10.93 -19.12
N ILE A 4 -11.60 10.05 -18.19
CA ILE A 4 -11.00 8.74 -18.51
C ILE A 4 -11.58 7.63 -17.63
N ASP A 5 -11.40 6.38 -18.10
CA ASP A 5 -11.47 5.17 -17.28
C ASP A 5 -10.03 4.72 -16.94
N ILE A 6 -9.68 4.74 -15.66
CA ILE A 6 -8.34 4.34 -15.21
C ILE A 6 -8.04 2.89 -15.57
N ALA A 7 -9.04 2.00 -15.52
CA ALA A 7 -8.83 0.59 -15.88
C ALA A 7 -8.44 0.41 -17.34
N ALA A 8 -8.97 1.25 -18.24
CA ALA A 8 -8.64 1.20 -19.67
C ALA A 8 -7.24 1.75 -20.00
N VAL A 9 -6.65 2.55 -19.11
CA VAL A 9 -5.34 3.20 -19.30
C VAL A 9 -4.33 2.81 -18.22
N ALA A 10 -4.52 1.66 -17.57
CA ALA A 10 -3.78 1.28 -16.34
C ALA A 10 -2.26 1.34 -16.52
N ASP A 11 -1.71 0.84 -17.62
CA ASP A 11 -0.27 0.83 -17.88
C ASP A 11 0.30 2.26 -18.07
N ASP A 12 -0.43 3.13 -18.77
CA ASP A 12 -0.03 4.55 -18.91
C ASP A 12 -0.11 5.28 -17.58
N PHE A 13 -1.17 5.02 -16.84
CA PHE A 13 -1.37 5.58 -15.51
C PHE A 13 -0.24 5.16 -14.57
N ASP A 14 0.12 3.87 -14.52
CA ASP A 14 1.17 3.35 -13.65
C ASP A 14 2.57 3.89 -14.03
N ARG A 15 2.84 4.14 -15.32
CA ARG A 15 4.06 4.84 -15.74
C ARG A 15 4.13 6.28 -15.20
N GLU A 16 3.03 6.99 -15.17
CA GLU A 16 3.00 8.33 -14.55
C GLU A 16 3.06 8.26 -13.02
N VAL A 17 2.44 7.26 -12.38
CA VAL A 17 2.61 6.99 -10.94
C VAL A 17 4.08 6.78 -10.60
N ALA A 18 4.78 5.94 -11.37
CA ALA A 18 6.22 5.66 -11.22
C ALA A 18 7.06 6.94 -11.25
N ALA A 19 6.69 7.89 -12.10
CA ALA A 19 7.41 9.15 -12.31
C ALA A 19 6.96 10.30 -11.40
N THR A 20 5.87 10.13 -10.66
CA THR A 20 5.34 11.17 -9.77
C THR A 20 6.19 11.30 -8.51
N PRO A 21 6.69 12.50 -8.19
CA PRO A 21 7.50 12.70 -6.99
C PRO A 21 6.64 12.76 -5.71
N ALA A 22 7.23 12.31 -4.61
CA ALA A 22 6.71 12.50 -3.26
C ALA A 22 5.26 12.01 -3.04
N ILE A 23 4.94 10.81 -3.55
CA ILE A 23 3.69 10.09 -3.27
C ILE A 23 4.00 8.67 -2.78
N ASP A 24 3.01 8.01 -2.23
CA ASP A 24 3.02 6.55 -2.09
C ASP A 24 2.73 5.92 -3.46
N ARG A 25 3.79 5.57 -4.19
CA ARG A 25 3.66 5.05 -5.56
C ARG A 25 2.89 3.74 -5.60
N PHE A 26 3.16 2.84 -4.64
CA PHE A 26 2.48 1.55 -4.60
C PHE A 26 0.98 1.71 -4.36
N CYS A 27 0.58 2.46 -3.33
CA CYS A 27 -0.84 2.67 -3.02
C CYS A 27 -1.55 3.58 -4.04
N SER A 28 -0.80 4.32 -4.87
CA SER A 28 -1.37 5.09 -5.98
C SER A 28 -1.44 4.29 -7.28
N SER A 29 -0.84 3.08 -7.37
CA SER A 29 -0.86 2.25 -8.57
C SER A 29 -2.26 1.71 -8.90
N SER A 30 -2.49 1.41 -10.18
CA SER A 30 -3.76 0.84 -10.65
C SER A 30 -4.10 -0.48 -9.96
N ALA A 31 -3.10 -1.32 -9.66
CA ALA A 31 -3.30 -2.58 -8.96
C ALA A 31 -3.94 -2.40 -7.59
N TRP A 32 -3.52 -1.38 -6.84
CA TRP A 32 -4.06 -1.06 -5.53
C TRP A 32 -5.41 -0.34 -5.62
N ILE A 33 -5.48 0.81 -6.33
CA ILE A 33 -6.66 1.68 -6.28
C ILE A 33 -7.90 1.03 -6.90
N LEU A 34 -7.75 0.26 -7.99
CA LEU A 34 -8.90 -0.42 -8.63
C LEU A 34 -9.45 -1.55 -7.75
N ALA A 35 -8.57 -2.31 -7.09
CA ALA A 35 -8.98 -3.35 -6.15
C ALA A 35 -9.67 -2.74 -4.92
N ALA A 36 -9.11 -1.66 -4.37
CA ALA A 36 -9.68 -0.97 -3.21
C ALA A 36 -11.06 -0.35 -3.53
N ALA A 37 -11.18 0.32 -4.68
CA ALA A 37 -12.44 0.89 -5.13
C ALA A 37 -13.55 -0.14 -5.25
N ALA A 38 -13.23 -1.33 -5.78
CA ALA A 38 -14.20 -2.38 -6.00
C ALA A 38 -14.59 -3.14 -4.72
N ALA A 39 -13.66 -3.33 -3.77
CA ALA A 39 -13.86 -4.21 -2.62
C ALA A 39 -14.13 -3.48 -1.30
N LEU A 40 -13.53 -2.31 -1.09
CA LEU A 40 -13.48 -1.67 0.24
C LEU A 40 -14.37 -0.44 0.34
N MET A 41 -14.75 0.12 -0.79
CA MET A 41 -15.44 1.40 -0.82
C MET A 41 -16.90 1.23 -1.21
N PRO A 42 -17.81 2.12 -0.73
CA PRO A 42 -19.19 2.11 -1.18
C PRO A 42 -19.26 2.43 -2.69
N PRO A 43 -20.34 2.06 -3.38
CA PRO A 43 -20.54 2.41 -4.79
C PRO A 43 -20.44 3.90 -5.03
N ARG A 44 -19.55 4.31 -5.97
CA ARG A 44 -19.28 5.70 -6.36
C ARG A 44 -19.09 5.77 -7.87
N ALA A 45 -19.32 6.95 -8.44
CA ALA A 45 -19.06 7.18 -9.86
C ALA A 45 -17.60 7.60 -10.10
N PRO A 46 -16.93 7.11 -11.16
CA PRO A 46 -15.61 7.60 -11.53
C PRO A 46 -15.59 9.12 -11.73
N PHE A 47 -14.55 9.77 -11.22
CA PHE A 47 -14.27 11.17 -11.40
C PHE A 47 -12.78 11.33 -11.72
N ALA A 48 -12.38 10.72 -12.84
CA ALA A 48 -11.00 10.64 -13.26
C ALA A 48 -10.80 11.38 -14.58
N PHE A 49 -9.68 12.11 -14.69
CA PHE A 49 -9.37 12.99 -15.81
C PHE A 49 -7.89 12.91 -16.17
N ARG A 50 -7.59 13.05 -17.46
CA ARG A 50 -6.23 13.24 -17.98
C ARG A 50 -6.08 14.65 -18.55
N GLY A 51 -4.97 15.32 -18.24
CA GLY A 51 -4.54 16.59 -18.80
C GLY A 51 -3.12 16.54 -19.32
N ALA A 52 -2.59 17.68 -19.72
CA ALA A 52 -1.20 17.80 -20.18
C ALA A 52 -0.20 17.51 -19.05
N SER A 53 -0.57 17.83 -17.80
CA SER A 53 0.31 17.71 -16.62
C SER A 53 0.19 16.34 -15.93
N GLY A 54 -0.73 15.46 -16.36
CA GLY A 54 -0.94 14.15 -15.76
C GLY A 54 -2.40 13.80 -15.53
N TYR A 55 -2.66 13.06 -14.45
CA TYR A 55 -3.99 12.53 -14.12
C TYR A 55 -4.53 13.10 -12.80
N PHE A 56 -5.84 13.30 -12.77
CA PHE A 56 -6.61 13.48 -11.54
C PHE A 56 -7.48 12.24 -11.34
N ALA A 57 -7.13 11.40 -10.37
CA ALA A 57 -7.76 10.11 -10.09
C ALA A 57 -8.65 10.20 -8.85
N ALA A 58 -9.95 10.39 -9.03
CA ALA A 58 -10.90 10.53 -7.95
C ALA A 58 -12.22 9.80 -8.24
N MET A 59 -13.09 9.76 -7.26
CA MET A 59 -14.44 9.23 -7.31
C MET A 59 -15.42 10.29 -6.84
N ARG A 60 -16.64 10.21 -7.28
CA ARG A 60 -17.74 11.06 -6.84
C ARG A 60 -18.83 10.24 -6.17
N GLY A 61 -19.28 10.69 -5.03
CA GLY A 61 -20.37 10.10 -4.26
C GLY A 61 -21.37 11.11 -3.76
N VAL A 62 -22.40 10.61 -3.08
CA VAL A 62 -23.35 11.42 -2.30
C VAL A 62 -23.30 10.93 -0.86
N HIS A 63 -23.04 11.82 0.06
CA HIS A 63 -22.99 11.51 1.49
C HIS A 63 -24.41 11.17 1.99
N PRO A 64 -24.58 10.30 3.00
CA PRO A 64 -25.90 9.99 3.56
C PRO A 64 -26.74 11.20 4.00
N ALA A 65 -26.07 12.32 4.34
CA ALA A 65 -26.72 13.62 4.61
C ALA A 65 -27.16 14.38 3.34
N GLY A 66 -27.04 13.78 2.14
CA GLY A 66 -27.56 14.32 0.89
C GLY A 66 -26.63 15.27 0.13
N PHE A 67 -25.41 15.54 0.57
CA PHE A 67 -24.48 16.40 -0.16
C PHE A 67 -23.50 15.62 -1.06
N PRO A 68 -23.21 16.14 -2.27
CA PRO A 68 -22.26 15.53 -3.18
C PRO A 68 -20.81 15.79 -2.75
N TYR A 69 -19.96 14.76 -2.90
CA TYR A 69 -18.55 14.86 -2.56
C TYR A 69 -17.66 14.22 -3.63
N ILE A 70 -16.39 14.63 -3.61
CA ILE A 70 -15.29 14.04 -4.38
C ILE A 70 -14.26 13.51 -3.40
N GLU A 71 -13.71 12.32 -3.66
CA GLU A 71 -12.67 11.70 -2.83
C GLU A 71 -11.69 10.90 -3.68
N PRO A 72 -10.50 10.53 -3.18
CA PRO A 72 -9.59 9.64 -3.89
C PRO A 72 -10.24 8.31 -4.24
N VAL A 73 -9.70 7.61 -5.22
CA VAL A 73 -10.18 6.27 -5.59
C VAL A 73 -10.07 5.32 -4.41
N GLU A 74 -9.03 5.45 -3.59
CA GLU A 74 -8.86 4.74 -2.31
C GLU A 74 -8.81 5.74 -1.15
N LEU A 75 -9.69 5.56 -0.17
CA LEU A 75 -9.76 6.35 1.06
C LEU A 75 -9.76 5.48 2.34
N ALA A 76 -9.72 4.14 2.21
CA ALA A 76 -9.73 3.24 3.37
C ALA A 76 -8.49 3.45 4.27
N TRP A 77 -7.36 3.78 3.67
CA TRP A 77 -6.12 4.15 4.38
C TRP A 77 -5.67 5.57 4.08
N GLY A 78 -6.23 6.23 3.04
CA GLY A 78 -5.86 7.57 2.63
C GLY A 78 -4.42 7.69 2.13
N LEU A 79 -3.89 6.63 1.51
CA LEU A 79 -2.51 6.55 1.02
C LEU A 79 -2.39 6.85 -0.48
N ALA A 80 -3.44 6.58 -1.25
CA ALA A 80 -3.45 6.83 -2.68
C ALA A 80 -3.54 8.33 -2.98
N ALA A 81 -2.54 8.85 -3.69
CA ALA A 81 -2.56 10.22 -4.17
C ALA A 81 -3.53 10.35 -5.36
N PRO A 82 -4.45 11.34 -5.38
CA PRO A 82 -5.30 11.56 -6.52
C PRO A 82 -4.65 12.37 -7.64
N LEU A 83 -3.51 13.00 -7.38
CA LEU A 83 -2.74 13.82 -8.32
C LEU A 83 -1.53 13.03 -8.80
N ILE A 84 -1.54 12.61 -10.04
CA ILE A 84 -0.50 11.78 -10.65
C ILE A 84 0.13 12.52 -11.83
N GLY A 85 1.41 12.86 -11.73
CA GLY A 85 2.15 13.59 -12.77
C GLY A 85 3.45 14.19 -12.26
N ARG A 86 4.35 14.49 -13.19
CA ARG A 86 5.72 14.96 -12.91
C ARG A 86 5.80 16.45 -12.57
N ASP A 87 4.82 17.23 -13.05
CA ASP A 87 4.72 18.66 -12.79
C ASP A 87 3.64 18.97 -11.74
N PRO A 88 4.01 19.12 -10.46
CA PRO A 88 3.05 19.41 -9.40
C PRO A 88 2.31 20.73 -9.60
N ALA A 89 2.94 21.74 -10.23
CA ALA A 89 2.32 23.05 -10.39
C ALA A 89 1.25 23.04 -11.50
N GLY A 90 1.58 22.49 -12.67
CA GLY A 90 0.64 22.33 -13.76
C GLY A 90 -0.52 21.41 -13.37
N LEU A 91 -0.23 20.30 -12.70
CA LEU A 91 -1.24 19.36 -12.24
C LEU A 91 -2.20 19.99 -11.21
N ALA A 92 -1.68 20.76 -10.24
CA ALA A 92 -2.51 21.46 -9.27
C ALA A 92 -3.40 22.52 -9.94
N ALA A 93 -2.90 23.23 -10.96
CA ALA A 93 -3.68 24.19 -11.73
C ALA A 93 -4.80 23.48 -12.54
N ASP A 94 -4.47 22.36 -13.20
CA ASP A 94 -5.44 21.53 -13.92
C ASP A 94 -6.55 21.03 -13.00
N VAL A 95 -6.22 20.50 -11.82
CA VAL A 95 -7.18 20.00 -10.81
C VAL A 95 -8.02 21.13 -10.26
N ALA A 96 -7.43 22.29 -9.93
CA ALA A 96 -8.17 23.46 -9.48
C ALA A 96 -9.18 23.93 -10.55
N GLY A 97 -8.78 23.89 -11.82
CA GLY A 97 -9.66 24.19 -12.96
C GLY A 97 -10.84 23.23 -13.09
N VAL A 98 -10.58 21.90 -13.00
CA VAL A 98 -11.64 20.87 -13.01
C VAL A 98 -12.63 21.09 -11.88
N LEU A 99 -12.14 21.28 -10.65
CA LEU A 99 -12.98 21.49 -9.48
C LEU A 99 -13.76 22.81 -9.55
N ALA A 100 -13.17 23.89 -10.07
CA ALA A 100 -13.81 25.20 -10.18
C ALA A 100 -14.90 25.24 -11.24
N ALA A 101 -14.70 24.54 -12.36
CA ALA A 101 -15.67 24.47 -13.48
C ALA A 101 -16.96 23.72 -13.11
N ARG A 102 -16.93 22.90 -12.07
CA ARG A 102 -18.05 22.06 -11.64
C ARG A 102 -18.73 22.65 -10.41
N ARG A 103 -20.05 22.53 -10.36
CA ARG A 103 -20.86 22.99 -9.23
C ARG A 103 -21.56 21.86 -8.47
N ASP A 104 -21.30 20.63 -8.86
CA ASP A 104 -21.95 19.41 -8.38
C ASP A 104 -21.11 18.72 -7.28
N TRP A 105 -20.42 19.49 -6.44
CA TRP A 105 -19.74 19.03 -5.24
C TRP A 105 -19.75 20.11 -4.15
N GLN A 106 -19.81 19.69 -2.88
CA GLN A 106 -19.71 20.55 -1.70
C GLN A 106 -18.44 20.26 -0.89
N LEU A 107 -17.96 19.02 -0.94
CA LEU A 107 -16.75 18.56 -0.26
C LEU A 107 -15.83 17.89 -1.28
N ALA A 108 -14.52 18.17 -1.22
CA ALA A 108 -13.51 17.41 -1.95
C ALA A 108 -12.38 17.00 -0.99
N ILE A 109 -12.04 15.72 -1.01
CA ILE A 109 -10.97 15.13 -0.21
C ILE A 109 -9.81 14.80 -1.14
N LEU A 110 -8.63 15.33 -0.84
CA LEU A 110 -7.38 15.02 -1.53
C LEU A 110 -6.43 14.41 -0.51
N ALA A 111 -6.41 13.07 -0.43
CA ALA A 111 -5.55 12.32 0.49
C ALA A 111 -4.25 11.86 -0.18
N GLY A 112 -3.40 11.13 0.54
CA GLY A 112 -2.15 10.58 0.01
C GLY A 112 -1.09 11.62 -0.35
N LEU A 113 -1.25 12.86 0.11
CA LEU A 113 -0.30 13.95 -0.13
C LEU A 113 0.85 13.84 0.89
N THR A 114 2.09 13.94 0.44
CA THR A 114 3.21 14.08 1.39
C THR A 114 3.07 15.40 2.13
N ALA A 115 3.17 15.38 3.45
CA ALA A 115 3.12 16.57 4.29
C ALA A 115 4.19 17.58 3.84
N ASP A 116 3.77 18.82 3.62
CA ASP A 116 4.61 19.88 3.05
C ASP A 116 5.30 19.52 1.72
N GLY A 117 4.78 18.51 1.02
CA GLY A 117 5.31 18.05 -0.25
C GLY A 117 5.03 19.00 -1.43
N PRO A 118 5.64 18.74 -2.60
CA PRO A 118 5.51 19.61 -3.77
C PRO A 118 4.06 19.74 -4.25
N GLN A 119 3.29 18.65 -4.24
CA GLN A 119 1.87 18.68 -4.64
C GLN A 119 1.03 19.49 -3.65
N ARG A 120 1.26 19.31 -2.33
CA ARG A 120 0.54 20.08 -1.29
C ARG A 120 0.78 21.57 -1.45
N ARG A 121 2.04 21.99 -1.60
CA ARG A 121 2.39 23.40 -1.83
C ARG A 121 1.82 23.97 -3.14
N ALA A 122 1.76 23.15 -4.19
CA ALA A 122 1.19 23.55 -5.47
C ALA A 122 -0.33 23.76 -5.37
N LEU A 123 -1.04 22.86 -4.69
CA LEU A 123 -2.46 22.98 -4.41
C LEU A 123 -2.78 24.24 -3.59
N ASP A 124 -1.98 24.55 -2.58
CA ASP A 124 -2.19 25.76 -1.76
C ASP A 124 -2.12 27.04 -2.58
N ARG A 125 -1.31 27.06 -3.64
CA ARG A 125 -1.21 28.21 -4.57
C ARG A 125 -2.30 28.24 -5.64
N ALA A 126 -2.70 27.06 -6.14
CA ALA A 126 -3.62 26.96 -7.27
C ALA A 126 -5.10 27.03 -6.87
N LEU A 127 -5.44 26.55 -5.67
CA LEU A 127 -6.84 26.50 -5.23
C LEU A 127 -7.39 27.90 -4.92
N PRO A 128 -8.65 28.19 -5.29
CA PRO A 128 -9.29 29.47 -4.97
C PRO A 128 -9.28 29.79 -3.46
N PRO A 129 -8.92 31.00 -3.05
CA PRO A 129 -8.83 31.37 -1.62
C PRO A 129 -10.19 31.34 -0.90
N ARG A 130 -11.30 31.43 -1.63
CA ARG A 130 -12.64 31.34 -1.07
C ARG A 130 -13.07 29.96 -0.61
N TRP A 131 -12.34 28.89 -0.98
CA TRP A 131 -12.63 27.54 -0.52
C TRP A 131 -12.00 27.33 0.85
N GLU A 132 -12.81 26.88 1.80
CA GLU A 132 -12.31 26.50 3.11
C GLU A 132 -11.41 25.28 2.97
N ARG A 133 -10.29 25.30 3.66
CA ARG A 133 -9.28 24.23 3.65
C ARG A 133 -9.13 23.70 5.06
N ARG A 134 -9.33 22.40 5.22
CA ARG A 134 -9.12 21.69 6.49
C ARG A 134 -8.08 20.61 6.29
N ARG A 135 -7.30 20.36 7.32
CA ARG A 135 -6.39 19.22 7.37
C ARG A 135 -7.14 18.04 7.99
N GLY A 136 -7.17 16.91 7.30
CA GLY A 136 -7.68 15.65 7.84
C GLY A 136 -6.65 14.92 8.70
N THR A 137 -7.01 13.75 9.20
CA THR A 137 -6.10 12.91 9.99
C THR A 137 -4.92 12.45 9.13
N PRO A 138 -3.68 12.64 9.58
CA PRO A 138 -2.52 12.15 8.86
C PRO A 138 -2.39 10.64 8.98
N THR A 139 -1.76 10.01 7.99
CA THR A 139 -1.39 8.59 8.02
C THR A 139 0.13 8.47 8.11
N LEU A 140 0.61 7.76 9.13
CA LEU A 140 2.04 7.50 9.33
C LEU A 140 2.41 6.14 8.75
N ARG A 141 3.56 6.07 8.07
CA ARG A 141 4.13 4.83 7.51
C ARG A 141 5.57 4.65 7.98
N HIS A 142 5.95 3.42 8.24
CA HIS A 142 7.30 3.04 8.67
C HIS A 142 8.11 2.50 7.49
N ILE A 143 9.27 3.10 7.26
CA ILE A 143 10.17 2.76 6.14
C ILE A 143 11.51 2.29 6.69
N ALA A 144 12.01 1.19 6.15
CA ALA A 144 13.37 0.70 6.39
C ALA A 144 14.22 0.86 5.13
N SER A 145 15.43 1.40 5.28
CA SER A 145 16.44 1.34 4.23
C SER A 145 17.03 -0.07 4.16
N LEU A 146 17.27 -0.56 2.96
CA LEU A 146 18.00 -1.80 2.69
C LEU A 146 19.42 -1.54 2.19
N ASP A 147 19.89 -0.29 2.26
CA ASP A 147 21.25 0.10 1.87
C ASP A 147 22.31 -0.69 2.67
N GLY A 148 23.33 -1.14 1.96
CA GLY A 148 24.36 -2.02 2.51
C GLY A 148 23.91 -3.48 2.65
N GLY A 149 22.77 -3.85 2.01
CA GLY A 149 22.23 -5.20 2.05
C GLY A 149 21.76 -5.63 3.44
N LEU A 150 21.73 -6.94 3.66
CA LEU A 150 21.31 -7.51 4.95
C LEU A 150 22.17 -7.04 6.12
N ASP A 151 23.48 -6.94 5.93
CA ASP A 151 24.40 -6.50 6.99
C ASP A 151 24.15 -5.04 7.35
N GLY A 152 23.99 -4.16 6.36
CA GLY A 152 23.66 -2.77 6.55
C GLY A 152 22.30 -2.60 7.25
N PHE A 153 21.28 -3.36 6.83
CA PHE A 153 19.99 -3.38 7.49
C PHE A 153 20.11 -3.81 8.96
N LEU A 154 20.80 -4.93 9.25
CA LEU A 154 20.95 -5.44 10.62
C LEU A 154 21.80 -4.52 11.51
N ALA A 155 22.78 -3.82 10.95
CA ALA A 155 23.59 -2.85 11.69
C ALA A 155 22.75 -1.72 12.29
N ARG A 156 21.69 -1.31 11.57
CA ARG A 156 20.73 -0.28 12.03
C ARG A 156 19.67 -0.81 13.01
N ARG A 157 19.64 -2.11 13.31
CA ARG A 157 18.69 -2.72 14.26
C ARG A 157 19.28 -2.82 15.66
N SER A 158 18.40 -2.79 16.68
CA SER A 158 18.82 -2.92 18.07
C SER A 158 19.53 -4.26 18.33
N ARG A 159 20.44 -4.27 19.31
CA ARG A 159 21.11 -5.50 19.75
C ARG A 159 20.10 -6.58 20.18
N GLU A 160 19.00 -6.16 20.78
CA GLU A 160 17.95 -7.08 21.25
C GLU A 160 17.21 -7.73 20.09
N LEU A 161 16.80 -6.96 19.07
CA LEU A 161 16.17 -7.53 17.88
C LEU A 161 17.09 -8.54 17.21
N ARG A 162 18.37 -8.20 17.01
CA ARG A 162 19.35 -9.11 16.41
C ARG A 162 19.54 -10.40 17.23
N LYS A 163 19.53 -10.30 18.59
CA LYS A 163 19.61 -11.46 19.49
C LYS A 163 18.37 -12.34 19.35
N THR A 164 17.19 -11.74 19.32
CA THR A 164 15.91 -12.44 19.17
C THR A 164 15.84 -13.18 17.83
N LEU A 165 16.23 -12.53 16.74
CA LEU A 165 16.26 -13.15 15.41
C LEU A 165 17.21 -14.35 15.36
N ARG A 166 18.44 -14.24 15.90
CA ARG A 166 19.38 -15.35 15.96
C ARG A 166 18.87 -16.54 16.78
N LYS A 167 18.19 -16.26 17.90
CA LYS A 167 17.55 -17.31 18.70
C LYS A 167 16.42 -17.99 17.94
N GLY A 168 15.58 -17.20 17.26
CA GLY A 168 14.48 -17.70 16.44
C GLY A 168 14.98 -18.58 15.29
N LEU A 169 16.04 -18.15 14.57
CA LEU A 169 16.62 -18.94 13.47
C LEU A 169 17.07 -20.35 13.93
N ARG A 170 17.72 -20.44 15.11
CA ARG A 170 18.12 -21.74 15.69
C ARG A 170 16.90 -22.59 16.02
N ALA A 171 15.93 -22.01 16.73
CA ALA A 171 14.70 -22.74 17.11
C ALA A 171 13.90 -23.21 15.89
N ALA A 172 13.82 -22.42 14.83
CA ALA A 172 13.17 -22.81 13.58
C ALA A 172 13.92 -23.94 12.87
N ALA A 173 15.27 -23.88 12.81
CA ALA A 173 16.10 -24.94 12.24
C ALA A 173 15.96 -26.25 13.03
N ASP A 174 16.03 -26.20 14.36
CA ASP A 174 15.83 -27.35 15.24
C ASP A 174 14.45 -28.01 15.07
N ALA A 175 13.44 -27.17 14.74
CA ALA A 175 12.08 -27.62 14.44
C ALA A 175 11.89 -28.09 12.97
N GLY A 176 12.93 -28.07 12.14
CA GLY A 176 12.86 -28.44 10.73
C GLY A 176 12.03 -27.45 9.87
N VAL A 177 11.96 -26.19 10.26
CA VAL A 177 11.28 -25.14 9.49
C VAL A 177 12.19 -24.64 8.38
N THR A 178 11.66 -24.60 7.16
CA THR A 178 12.29 -24.02 5.96
C THR A 178 11.53 -22.79 5.49
N PHE A 179 12.18 -21.99 4.64
CA PHE A 179 11.58 -20.79 4.07
C PHE A 179 11.60 -20.87 2.55
N GLU A 180 10.42 -20.71 1.94
CA GLU A 180 10.19 -20.86 0.51
C GLU A 180 9.68 -19.55 -0.08
N SER A 181 10.39 -18.98 -1.07
CA SER A 181 9.88 -17.88 -1.87
C SER A 181 8.91 -18.40 -2.92
N ALA A 182 7.72 -17.83 -2.99
CA ALA A 182 6.70 -18.14 -3.97
C ALA A 182 6.44 -16.93 -4.86
N ARG A 183 6.66 -17.10 -6.17
CA ARG A 183 6.28 -16.16 -7.21
C ARG A 183 5.23 -16.82 -8.08
N ALA A 184 4.08 -16.18 -8.21
CA ALA A 184 2.95 -16.70 -8.95
C ALA A 184 2.77 -15.95 -10.26
N SER A 185 2.41 -16.68 -11.32
CA SER A 185 1.80 -16.10 -12.51
C SER A 185 0.36 -15.67 -12.22
N PRO A 186 -0.29 -14.89 -13.10
CA PRO A 186 -1.71 -14.53 -12.93
C PRO A 186 -2.64 -15.76 -12.81
N ARG A 187 -2.31 -16.86 -13.46
CA ARG A 187 -3.10 -18.11 -13.42
C ARG A 187 -2.97 -18.86 -12.09
N GLU A 188 -1.87 -18.63 -11.38
CA GLU A 188 -1.56 -19.26 -10.09
C GLU A 188 -1.95 -18.37 -8.90
N ALA A 189 -2.43 -17.15 -9.15
CA ALA A 189 -2.76 -16.19 -8.10
C ALA A 189 -3.80 -16.72 -7.10
N ASP A 190 -4.82 -17.44 -7.57
CA ASP A 190 -5.85 -18.04 -6.71
C ASP A 190 -5.26 -19.15 -5.83
N ALA A 191 -4.45 -20.04 -6.39
CA ALA A 191 -3.78 -21.10 -5.63
C ALA A 191 -2.81 -20.54 -4.58
N LEU A 192 -2.07 -19.47 -4.93
CA LEU A 192 -1.23 -18.74 -3.97
C LEU A 192 -2.09 -18.16 -2.83
N TYR A 193 -3.23 -17.56 -3.18
CA TYR A 193 -4.12 -16.95 -2.19
C TYR A 193 -4.77 -18.00 -1.28
N GLU A 194 -5.11 -19.16 -1.79
CA GLU A 194 -5.60 -20.30 -0.99
C GLU A 194 -4.58 -20.77 0.04
N ARG A 195 -3.29 -20.88 -0.33
CA ARG A 195 -2.22 -21.16 0.63
C ARG A 195 -2.14 -20.11 1.74
N ILE A 196 -2.18 -18.83 1.37
CA ILE A 196 -2.20 -17.69 2.31
C ILE A 196 -3.40 -17.79 3.26
N GLN A 197 -4.60 -18.03 2.72
CA GLN A 197 -5.82 -18.18 3.53
C GLN A 197 -5.73 -19.38 4.48
N GLY A 198 -5.12 -20.47 4.05
CA GLY A 198 -4.91 -21.66 4.88
C GLY A 198 -4.09 -21.37 6.13
N VAL A 199 -3.06 -20.53 6.04
CA VAL A 199 -2.29 -20.05 7.20
C VAL A 199 -3.10 -19.05 8.02
N GLU A 200 -3.67 -18.05 7.36
CA GLU A 200 -4.43 -16.98 8.02
C GLU A 200 -5.58 -17.53 8.88
N ALA A 201 -6.27 -18.56 8.40
CA ALA A 201 -7.37 -19.22 9.12
C ALA A 201 -6.92 -19.86 10.46
N ARG A 202 -5.64 -20.16 10.64
CA ARG A 202 -5.06 -20.71 11.88
C ARG A 202 -4.37 -19.67 12.75
N SER A 203 -4.42 -18.40 12.36
CA SER A 203 -3.79 -17.29 13.07
C SER A 203 -4.72 -16.63 14.07
N TRP A 204 -4.15 -15.86 14.98
CA TRP A 204 -4.90 -15.00 15.90
C TRP A 204 -5.87 -14.05 15.20
N LYS A 205 -5.51 -13.57 14.00
CA LYS A 205 -6.36 -12.65 13.23
C LYS A 205 -7.70 -13.26 12.85
N ALA A 206 -7.70 -14.54 12.48
CA ALA A 206 -8.95 -15.25 12.18
C ALA A 206 -9.84 -15.34 13.40
N ARG A 207 -9.27 -15.59 14.60
CA ARG A 207 -10.03 -15.64 15.86
C ARG A 207 -10.64 -14.29 16.22
N GLU A 208 -9.95 -13.20 15.92
CA GLU A 208 -10.43 -11.84 16.19
C GLU A 208 -11.27 -11.24 15.05
N GLY A 209 -11.43 -11.97 13.94
CA GLY A 209 -12.21 -11.50 12.79
C GLY A 209 -11.57 -10.33 12.01
N VAL A 210 -10.26 -10.10 12.16
CA VAL A 210 -9.54 -8.96 11.54
C VAL A 210 -8.64 -9.38 10.38
N GLY A 211 -8.73 -10.62 9.92
CA GLY A 211 -7.90 -11.18 8.86
C GLY A 211 -8.44 -10.94 7.45
N ILE A 212 -7.80 -11.61 6.49
CA ILE A 212 -8.10 -11.52 5.05
C ILE A 212 -8.86 -12.74 4.52
N VAL A 213 -9.40 -13.58 5.38
CA VAL A 213 -10.11 -14.81 5.00
C VAL A 213 -11.57 -14.60 4.61
N SER A 214 -12.13 -13.42 4.92
CA SER A 214 -13.54 -13.13 4.67
C SER A 214 -13.77 -11.63 4.45
N GLY A 215 -15.01 -11.29 4.04
CA GLY A 215 -15.47 -9.90 3.91
C GLY A 215 -14.74 -9.09 2.83
N PRO A 216 -14.79 -7.75 2.92
CA PRO A 216 -14.21 -6.85 1.94
C PRO A 216 -12.71 -7.03 1.75
N MET A 217 -11.97 -7.35 2.81
CA MET A 217 -10.52 -7.58 2.73
C MET A 217 -10.18 -8.81 1.89
N ARG A 218 -10.98 -9.88 1.97
CA ARG A 218 -10.82 -11.04 1.07
C ARG A 218 -10.98 -10.63 -0.39
N ALA A 219 -12.06 -9.92 -0.70
CA ALA A 219 -12.33 -9.45 -2.06
C ALA A 219 -11.21 -8.53 -2.58
N PHE A 220 -10.71 -7.64 -1.72
CA PHE A 220 -9.59 -6.74 -2.05
C PHE A 220 -8.35 -7.52 -2.49
N TYR A 221 -7.90 -8.51 -1.71
CA TYR A 221 -6.72 -9.31 -2.06
C TYR A 221 -6.95 -10.20 -3.29
N GLN A 222 -8.15 -10.78 -3.46
CA GLN A 222 -8.51 -11.54 -4.65
C GLN A 222 -8.47 -10.71 -5.93
N LEU A 223 -8.83 -9.42 -5.86
CA LEU A 223 -8.78 -8.52 -7.00
C LEU A 223 -7.38 -7.95 -7.27
N MET A 224 -6.60 -7.72 -6.22
CA MET A 224 -5.27 -7.12 -6.33
C MET A 224 -4.21 -8.14 -6.75
N LEU A 225 -4.22 -9.33 -6.18
CA LEU A 225 -3.14 -10.31 -6.33
C LEU A 225 -2.88 -10.71 -7.80
N PRO A 226 -3.90 -11.02 -8.64
CA PRO A 226 -3.67 -11.32 -10.05
C PRO A 226 -3.02 -10.17 -10.82
N ARG A 227 -3.34 -8.91 -10.47
CA ARG A 227 -2.70 -7.72 -11.08
C ARG A 227 -1.22 -7.63 -10.72
N LEU A 228 -0.89 -7.83 -9.43
CA LEU A 228 0.49 -7.86 -8.97
C LEU A 228 1.30 -8.99 -9.63
N CYS A 229 0.68 -10.15 -9.81
CA CYS A 229 1.30 -11.28 -10.49
C CYS A 229 1.53 -11.00 -11.99
N ALA A 230 0.59 -10.33 -12.65
CA ALA A 230 0.69 -9.99 -14.08
C ALA A 230 1.90 -9.08 -14.38
N HIS A 231 2.25 -8.20 -13.45
CA HIS A 231 3.38 -7.30 -13.57
C HIS A 231 4.67 -7.81 -12.86
N GLY A 232 4.68 -9.06 -12.38
CA GLY A 232 5.82 -9.66 -11.67
C GLY A 232 6.19 -8.93 -10.36
N GLN A 233 5.24 -8.17 -9.80
CA GLN A 233 5.44 -7.34 -8.61
C GLN A 233 5.29 -8.12 -7.31
N GLN A 234 4.46 -9.17 -7.30
CA GLN A 234 4.17 -9.97 -6.11
C GLN A 234 5.42 -10.62 -5.52
N ARG A 235 5.55 -10.57 -4.19
CA ARG A 235 6.57 -11.24 -3.38
C ARG A 235 5.89 -11.90 -2.20
N THR A 236 5.96 -13.22 -2.16
CA THR A 236 5.46 -14.01 -1.02
C THR A 236 6.54 -14.95 -0.55
N LEU A 237 6.64 -15.14 0.75
CA LEU A 237 7.52 -16.11 1.37
C LEU A 237 6.72 -16.90 2.39
N PHE A 238 6.89 -18.22 2.40
CA PHE A 238 6.27 -19.13 3.34
C PHE A 238 7.31 -19.72 4.31
N ALA A 239 6.96 -19.81 5.59
CA ALA A 239 7.65 -20.66 6.55
C ALA A 239 6.94 -22.02 6.55
N ARG A 240 7.68 -23.11 6.31
CA ARG A 240 7.14 -24.46 6.11
C ARG A 240 7.77 -25.47 7.05
N GLN A 241 6.99 -26.49 7.41
CA GLN A 241 7.48 -27.70 8.07
C GLN A 241 6.92 -28.92 7.33
N GLY A 242 7.77 -29.60 6.59
CA GLY A 242 7.32 -30.60 5.63
C GLY A 242 6.38 -29.99 4.59
N GLU A 243 5.20 -30.56 4.41
CA GLU A 243 4.18 -30.06 3.47
C GLU A 243 3.27 -28.94 4.06
N ARG A 244 3.39 -28.62 5.35
CA ARG A 244 2.53 -27.65 6.03
C ARG A 244 3.12 -26.25 5.97
N ASP A 245 2.36 -25.27 5.46
CA ASP A 245 2.66 -23.86 5.59
C ASP A 245 2.32 -23.40 7.01
N LEU A 246 3.32 -22.93 7.75
CA LEU A 246 3.18 -22.45 9.14
C LEU A 246 3.05 -20.93 9.24
N GLY A 247 3.49 -20.22 8.22
CA GLY A 247 3.44 -18.77 8.19
C GLY A 247 3.69 -18.24 6.80
N TYR A 248 3.30 -17.00 6.56
CA TYR A 248 3.59 -16.31 5.30
C TYR A 248 3.86 -14.82 5.54
N ILE A 249 4.58 -14.23 4.60
CA ILE A 249 4.66 -12.79 4.39
C ILE A 249 4.40 -12.49 2.93
N LEU A 250 3.48 -11.57 2.67
CA LEU A 250 3.07 -11.10 1.36
C LEU A 250 3.38 -9.62 1.22
N GLY A 251 3.94 -9.24 0.10
CA GLY A 251 4.11 -7.87 -0.32
C GLY A 251 4.29 -7.76 -1.82
N ALA A 252 4.65 -6.59 -2.29
CA ALA A 252 4.91 -6.35 -3.70
C ALA A 252 6.02 -5.31 -3.89
N VAL A 253 6.72 -5.42 -5.01
CA VAL A 253 7.73 -4.44 -5.44
C VAL A 253 7.13 -3.56 -6.54
N PHE A 254 7.21 -2.26 -6.36
CA PHE A 254 6.87 -1.27 -7.37
C PHE A 254 7.99 -0.23 -7.43
N GLU A 255 8.61 -0.06 -8.62
CA GLU A 255 9.68 0.91 -8.86
C GLU A 255 10.82 0.85 -7.83
N GLY A 256 11.33 -0.36 -7.55
CA GLY A 256 12.47 -0.57 -6.64
C GLY A 256 12.16 -0.42 -5.16
N GLU A 257 10.91 -0.22 -4.78
CA GLU A 257 10.47 -0.16 -3.40
C GLU A 257 9.54 -1.35 -3.09
N TYR A 258 9.76 -2.03 -1.98
CA TYR A 258 8.89 -3.11 -1.52
C TYR A 258 7.86 -2.57 -0.52
N ARG A 259 6.60 -2.88 -0.76
CA ARG A 259 5.49 -2.66 0.17
C ARG A 259 5.11 -3.96 0.85
N GLY A 260 5.26 -4.04 2.17
CA GLY A 260 4.69 -5.10 2.99
C GLY A 260 3.17 -4.95 3.07
N LEU A 261 2.46 -6.01 2.71
CA LEU A 261 1.00 -6.02 2.67
C LEU A 261 0.41 -6.78 3.84
N GLN A 262 0.74 -8.06 3.96
CA GLN A 262 0.25 -8.93 5.02
C GLN A 262 1.31 -9.92 5.45
N PHE A 263 1.30 -10.29 6.72
CA PHE A 263 1.95 -11.50 7.19
C PHE A 263 1.14 -12.10 8.34
N SER A 264 1.23 -13.40 8.46
CA SER A 264 0.61 -14.14 9.55
C SER A 264 1.32 -15.46 9.78
N TYR A 265 1.05 -16.10 10.88
CA TYR A 265 1.56 -17.42 11.20
C TYR A 265 0.55 -18.19 12.04
N ASP A 266 0.68 -19.50 12.02
CA ASP A 266 -0.12 -20.45 12.79
C ASP A 266 0.20 -20.28 14.29
N ASP A 267 -0.83 -20.00 15.09
CA ASP A 267 -0.70 -19.72 16.52
C ASP A 267 -0.10 -20.88 17.33
N GLU A 268 -0.29 -22.11 16.90
CA GLU A 268 0.33 -23.28 17.55
C GLU A 268 1.87 -23.18 17.52
N HIS A 269 2.42 -22.44 16.56
CA HIS A 269 3.85 -22.26 16.33
C HIS A 269 4.37 -20.88 16.79
N ALA A 270 3.62 -20.12 17.56
CA ALA A 270 3.99 -18.77 18.01
C ALA A 270 5.34 -18.71 18.73
N ARG A 271 5.73 -19.80 19.45
CA ARG A 271 7.00 -19.89 20.18
C ARG A 271 8.24 -19.85 19.28
N LEU A 272 8.11 -20.18 18.01
CA LEU A 272 9.20 -20.15 17.02
C LEU A 272 9.55 -18.71 16.59
N GLY A 273 8.71 -17.71 16.88
CA GLY A 273 8.93 -16.32 16.49
C GLY A 273 8.86 -16.10 14.98
N LEU A 274 8.01 -16.87 14.29
CA LEU A 274 7.90 -16.92 12.82
C LEU A 274 7.66 -15.55 12.19
N GLY A 275 6.91 -14.66 12.82
CA GLY A 275 6.67 -13.30 12.30
C GLY A 275 7.98 -12.51 12.09
N GLY A 276 8.91 -12.58 13.04
CA GLY A 276 10.23 -11.95 12.90
C GLY A 276 11.12 -12.64 11.86
N LEU A 277 11.04 -13.97 11.76
CA LEU A 277 11.83 -14.73 10.80
C LEU A 277 11.35 -14.52 9.36
N LEU A 278 10.03 -14.47 9.14
CA LEU A 278 9.44 -14.14 7.85
C LEU A 278 9.89 -12.75 7.38
N GLN A 279 9.86 -11.75 8.28
CA GLN A 279 10.38 -10.42 7.98
C GLN A 279 11.88 -10.45 7.62
N LEU A 280 12.70 -11.18 8.39
CA LEU A 280 14.14 -11.28 8.14
C LEU A 280 14.44 -11.93 6.78
N HIS A 281 13.82 -13.07 6.48
CA HIS A 281 14.00 -13.75 5.20
C HIS A 281 13.48 -12.93 4.03
N GLN A 282 12.38 -12.19 4.21
CA GLN A 282 11.90 -11.27 3.19
C GLN A 282 12.91 -10.15 2.93
N VAL A 283 13.47 -9.54 3.99
CA VAL A 283 14.54 -8.53 3.86
C VAL A 283 15.76 -9.12 3.14
N THR A 284 16.15 -10.34 3.47
CA THR A 284 17.28 -11.01 2.79
C THR A 284 17.02 -11.12 1.29
N ALA A 285 15.86 -11.67 0.90
CA ALA A 285 15.48 -11.80 -0.51
C ALA A 285 15.42 -10.45 -1.25
N LEU A 286 14.88 -9.42 -0.60
CA LEU A 286 14.82 -8.09 -1.17
C LEU A 286 16.22 -7.47 -1.38
N CYS A 287 17.14 -7.65 -0.44
CA CYS A 287 18.53 -7.22 -0.59
C CYS A 287 19.23 -7.94 -1.76
N GLU A 288 19.00 -9.23 -1.93
CA GLU A 288 19.51 -10.02 -3.06
C GLU A 288 18.94 -9.56 -4.41
N GLU A 289 17.70 -9.03 -4.42
CA GLU A 289 17.06 -8.43 -5.59
C GLU A 289 17.52 -6.98 -5.86
N GLY A 290 18.33 -6.39 -4.98
CA GLY A 290 18.78 -5.00 -5.10
C GLY A 290 17.69 -3.97 -4.76
N ILE A 291 16.66 -4.34 -4.00
CA ILE A 291 15.61 -3.41 -3.55
C ILE A 291 16.20 -2.50 -2.47
N ALA A 292 16.01 -1.18 -2.64
CA ALA A 292 16.62 -0.18 -1.76
C ALA A 292 15.80 0.12 -0.51
N ARG A 293 14.47 -0.06 -0.55
CA ARG A 293 13.55 0.38 0.52
C ARG A 293 12.48 -0.65 0.80
N TYR A 294 12.16 -0.81 2.08
CA TYR A 294 11.04 -1.59 2.56
C TYR A 294 10.05 -0.69 3.29
N ASP A 295 8.92 -0.43 2.68
CA ASP A 295 7.78 0.22 3.31
C ASP A 295 6.94 -0.83 4.06
N LEU A 296 6.97 -0.78 5.38
CA LEU A 296 6.22 -1.69 6.24
C LEU A 296 4.72 -1.31 6.33
N GLY A 297 4.31 -0.22 5.70
CA GLY A 297 2.94 0.28 5.73
C GLY A 297 2.61 1.10 6.99
N THR A 298 1.31 1.28 7.25
CA THR A 298 0.78 2.13 8.33
C THR A 298 1.28 1.72 9.71
N GLU A 299 1.27 2.68 10.63
CA GLU A 299 1.84 2.54 11.98
C GLU A 299 1.25 1.35 12.75
N MET A 300 2.15 0.55 13.33
CA MET A 300 1.90 -0.48 14.33
C MET A 300 3.16 -0.61 15.20
N ASP A 301 3.00 -0.84 16.49
CA ASP A 301 4.12 -0.80 17.48
C ASP A 301 5.32 -1.67 17.10
N TYR A 302 5.09 -2.88 16.56
CA TYR A 302 6.19 -3.76 16.18
C TYR A 302 7.05 -3.20 15.05
N LYS A 303 6.49 -2.35 14.16
CA LYS A 303 7.18 -1.80 12.98
C LYS A 303 8.30 -0.85 13.35
N ARG A 304 8.16 -0.13 14.47
CA ARG A 304 9.21 0.76 15.00
C ARG A 304 10.55 0.06 15.25
N ARG A 305 10.53 -1.25 15.46
CA ARG A 305 11.75 -2.06 15.65
C ARG A 305 12.44 -2.43 14.33
N TRP A 306 11.71 -2.32 13.22
CA TRP A 306 12.14 -2.72 11.88
C TRP A 306 12.49 -1.54 10.97
N ALA A 307 12.03 -0.36 11.29
CA ALA A 307 12.18 0.84 10.48
C ALA A 307 12.98 1.91 11.21
N GLU A 308 13.60 2.79 10.48
CA GLU A 308 14.28 3.99 10.97
C GLU A 308 13.62 5.29 10.54
N GLU A 309 12.81 5.27 9.49
CA GLU A 309 12.15 6.44 8.93
C GLU A 309 10.64 6.35 9.13
N VAL A 310 10.01 7.48 9.43
CA VAL A 310 8.55 7.63 9.46
C VAL A 310 8.16 8.65 8.40
N MET A 311 7.31 8.26 7.48
CA MET A 311 6.73 9.15 6.47
C MET A 311 5.30 9.49 6.84
N GLU A 312 4.97 10.78 6.75
CA GLU A 312 3.60 11.28 6.95
C GLU A 312 2.95 11.62 5.62
N THR A 313 1.77 11.08 5.40
CA THR A 313 0.85 11.54 4.36
C THR A 313 -0.29 12.29 4.99
N GLU A 314 -0.71 13.39 4.36
CA GLU A 314 -1.81 14.20 4.84
C GLU A 314 -3.02 14.15 3.90
N MET A 315 -4.13 14.62 4.45
CA MET A 315 -5.39 14.77 3.75
C MET A 315 -5.78 16.25 3.75
N LEU A 316 -6.01 16.81 2.58
CA LEU A 316 -6.58 18.14 2.40
C LEU A 316 -8.07 18.01 2.11
N VAL A 317 -8.89 18.59 2.95
CA VAL A 317 -10.35 18.64 2.78
C VAL A 317 -10.74 20.05 2.35
N LEU A 318 -11.39 20.14 1.20
CA LEU A 318 -11.90 21.37 0.62
C LEU A 318 -13.41 21.44 0.85
N VAL A 319 -13.89 22.58 1.35
CA VAL A 319 -15.32 22.87 1.47
C VAL A 319 -15.63 24.09 0.64
N ARG A 320 -16.71 24.00 -0.15
CA ARG A 320 -17.12 25.05 -1.09
C ARG A 320 -18.18 25.95 -0.51
#